data_8dbcb8f531789a1102de0d7ffdea30ee
#
_entry.id   8dbcb8f531789a1102de0d7ffdea30ee
#
_cell.length_a   1.000
_cell.length_b   1.000
_cell.length_c   1.000
_cell.angle_alpha   90.00
_cell.angle_beta   90.00
_cell.angle_gamma   90.00
#
_symmetry.space_group_name_H-M   'P 1'
#
loop_
_entity.id
_entity.type
_entity.pdbx_description
1 polymer ?
#
loop_
_entity_poly.entity_id
_entity_poly.type
_entity_poly.pdbx_seq_one_letter_code
_entity_poly.pdbx_strand_id
1 'polypeptide(L)'
;MAFFIMTGLAIIVYLNQYPNQPRERDYAYVGSFYAFAIWIGLGFMFVYEQLQKYLGEKGSLAVTFVGLIAAVPVIMGSQNWDDHSRAGRYTARDIGANYLKSCDKNAVLFTYGDNDSFPVWYNQDVEGVRTDVRVANLSYIQAGWYIEMMRQKAYGSDPLPLTLGADKYVEGTREQLPVNNRIDKPINLKEIVQFVGYDDSKYKVDLSGRGDFVNYIPANKFIVDVDSAKVLSNGTVKSYYKDRLVSPMIWEYSDEDAMKGDLAIMDLISTNNWTRPIYYSTTVPSTQYKGLEKYFIQEGLAYRLVPIKTDKPEQGEFGMIDPLVMYDNMMNKFKWGNAESPSVYLDENNKRMFCNFRRIFGTLGNALLATGDTLKAVEVAHKGLEIVPAKKMPYDFFTVGIAGVLINAGKKEEGEKLLNDVIKYSKEYLDYAISLKPEDRYGLEYPTGINMQALLDIYNLAVKLKLTTITSAIEPEINNYYGKLYSTK
;
A
#
# COMPACT_ATOMS: atom_id res chain seq x y z
N MET A 1 -20.50 -30.00 -20.42
CA MET A 1 -19.61 -30.61 -19.42
C MET A 1 -18.15 -30.27 -19.66
N ALA A 2 -17.53 -30.62 -20.79
CA ALA A 2 -16.10 -30.31 -21.03
C ALA A 2 -15.76 -28.84 -20.88
N PHE A 3 -16.53 -27.93 -21.47
CA PHE A 3 -16.31 -26.48 -21.35
C PHE A 3 -16.34 -26.01 -19.90
N PHE A 4 -17.29 -26.45 -19.07
CA PHE A 4 -17.36 -26.13 -17.65
C PHE A 4 -16.11 -26.63 -16.89
N ILE A 5 -15.70 -27.89 -17.13
CA ILE A 5 -14.53 -28.47 -16.48
C ILE A 5 -13.24 -27.76 -16.88
N MET A 6 -13.05 -27.50 -18.17
CA MET A 6 -11.82 -26.87 -18.69
C MET A 6 -11.67 -25.41 -18.29
N THR A 7 -12.76 -24.67 -18.18
CA THR A 7 -12.74 -23.25 -17.77
C THR A 7 -12.96 -23.03 -16.27
N GLY A 8 -13.20 -24.09 -15.51
CA GLY A 8 -13.36 -24.10 -14.06
C GLY A 8 -12.26 -24.92 -13.38
N LEU A 9 -12.51 -26.21 -13.18
CA LEU A 9 -11.60 -27.09 -12.43
C LEU A 9 -10.19 -27.15 -13.02
N ALA A 10 -10.06 -27.21 -14.33
CA ALA A 10 -8.74 -27.23 -14.98
C ALA A 10 -7.99 -25.91 -14.77
N ILE A 11 -8.70 -24.77 -14.76
CA ILE A 11 -8.08 -23.46 -14.46
C ILE A 11 -7.60 -23.39 -13.01
N ILE A 12 -8.35 -23.94 -12.05
CA ILE A 12 -7.92 -24.03 -10.64
C ILE A 12 -6.60 -24.77 -10.54
N VAL A 13 -6.50 -25.93 -11.17
CA VAL A 13 -5.29 -26.75 -11.18
C VAL A 13 -4.12 -26.05 -11.89
N TYR A 14 -4.41 -25.44 -13.05
CA TYR A 14 -3.40 -24.73 -13.85
C TYR A 14 -2.83 -23.51 -13.15
N LEU A 15 -3.67 -22.68 -12.56
CA LEU A 15 -3.25 -21.45 -11.88
C LEU A 15 -2.54 -21.76 -10.56
N ASN A 16 -2.89 -22.87 -9.88
CA ASN A 16 -2.35 -23.27 -8.59
C ASN A 16 -2.13 -22.07 -7.66
N GLN A 17 -3.18 -21.27 -7.47
CA GLN A 17 -3.09 -19.99 -6.79
C GLN A 17 -2.66 -20.18 -5.34
N TYR A 18 -1.72 -19.34 -4.91
CA TYR A 18 -1.31 -19.29 -3.52
C TYR A 18 -2.49 -18.84 -2.64
N PRO A 19 -2.81 -19.55 -1.54
CA PRO A 19 -4.03 -19.27 -0.75
C PRO A 19 -4.08 -17.88 -0.13
N ASN A 20 -2.92 -17.31 0.22
CA ASN A 20 -2.84 -15.98 0.82
C ASN A 20 -2.80 -14.86 -0.23
N GLN A 21 -3.74 -14.89 -1.19
CA GLN A 21 -3.91 -13.82 -2.16
C GLN A 21 -4.53 -12.57 -1.50
N PRO A 22 -4.20 -11.36 -1.98
CA PRO A 22 -4.85 -10.14 -1.49
C PRO A 22 -6.37 -10.12 -1.73
N ARG A 23 -6.84 -10.82 -2.75
CA ARG A 23 -8.27 -11.00 -3.10
C ARG A 23 -8.47 -12.26 -3.92
N GLU A 24 -9.67 -12.81 -3.89
CA GLU A 24 -10.10 -13.84 -4.82
C GLU A 24 -10.18 -13.30 -6.24
N ARG A 25 -9.84 -14.18 -7.21
CA ARG A 25 -9.81 -13.85 -8.65
C ARG A 25 -10.91 -14.58 -9.39
N ASP A 26 -12.15 -14.41 -8.96
CA ASP A 26 -13.34 -15.11 -9.49
C ASP A 26 -13.50 -14.96 -11.01
N TYR A 27 -13.04 -13.85 -11.55
CA TYR A 27 -13.05 -13.62 -13.00
C TYR A 27 -12.25 -14.67 -13.79
N ALA A 28 -11.31 -15.38 -13.18
CA ALA A 28 -10.57 -16.45 -13.80
C ALA A 28 -11.49 -17.63 -14.20
N TYR A 29 -12.62 -17.77 -13.50
CA TYR A 29 -13.60 -18.85 -13.68
C TYR A 29 -14.84 -18.43 -14.46
N VAL A 30 -14.86 -17.24 -15.04
CA VAL A 30 -16.04 -16.69 -15.73
C VAL A 30 -16.57 -17.61 -16.84
N GLY A 31 -15.70 -18.34 -17.54
CA GLY A 31 -16.11 -19.33 -18.55
C GLY A 31 -16.93 -20.47 -17.97
N SER A 32 -16.60 -20.91 -16.75
CA SER A 32 -17.35 -21.92 -16.01
C SER A 32 -18.73 -21.41 -15.60
N PHE A 33 -18.81 -20.17 -15.09
CA PHE A 33 -20.09 -19.54 -14.75
C PHE A 33 -20.99 -19.36 -15.99
N TYR A 34 -20.39 -19.00 -17.12
CA TYR A 34 -21.09 -18.91 -18.39
C TYR A 34 -21.68 -20.29 -18.84
N ALA A 35 -20.86 -21.35 -18.73
CA ALA A 35 -21.33 -22.71 -19.02
C ALA A 35 -22.48 -23.14 -18.10
N PHE A 36 -22.41 -22.76 -16.81
CA PHE A 36 -23.48 -23.04 -15.86
C PHE A 36 -24.77 -22.27 -16.17
N ALA A 37 -24.67 -21.02 -16.63
CA ALA A 37 -25.81 -20.23 -17.06
C ALA A 37 -26.53 -20.92 -18.29
N ILE A 38 -25.79 -21.53 -19.22
CA ILE A 38 -26.37 -22.33 -20.30
C ILE A 38 -27.15 -23.53 -19.76
N TRP A 39 -26.62 -24.21 -18.73
CA TRP A 39 -27.32 -25.33 -18.10
C TRP A 39 -28.60 -24.90 -17.39
N ILE A 40 -28.62 -23.74 -16.78
CA ILE A 40 -29.87 -23.16 -16.22
C ILE A 40 -30.91 -23.00 -17.32
N GLY A 41 -30.51 -22.46 -18.49
CA GLY A 41 -31.38 -22.32 -19.65
C GLY A 41 -31.92 -23.66 -20.17
N LEU A 42 -31.06 -24.68 -20.25
CA LEU A 42 -31.48 -26.04 -20.62
C LEU A 42 -32.40 -26.66 -19.57
N GLY A 43 -32.14 -26.43 -18.30
CA GLY A 43 -33.00 -26.85 -17.20
C GLY A 43 -34.39 -26.20 -17.27
N PHE A 44 -34.47 -24.93 -17.65
CA PHE A 44 -35.71 -24.22 -17.91
C PHE A 44 -36.51 -24.93 -19.06
N MET A 45 -35.87 -25.23 -20.16
CA MET A 45 -36.51 -25.95 -21.28
C MET A 45 -37.05 -27.32 -20.86
N PHE A 46 -36.25 -28.06 -20.08
CA PHE A 46 -36.68 -29.36 -19.57
C PHE A 46 -37.90 -29.24 -18.66
N VAL A 47 -37.93 -28.32 -17.72
CA VAL A 47 -39.09 -28.10 -16.84
C VAL A 47 -40.32 -27.68 -17.63
N TYR A 48 -40.13 -26.78 -18.59
CA TYR A 48 -41.20 -26.38 -19.52
C TYR A 48 -41.82 -27.57 -20.23
N GLU A 49 -41.03 -28.44 -20.84
CA GLU A 49 -41.50 -29.65 -21.57
C GLU A 49 -42.26 -30.62 -20.65
N GLN A 50 -41.77 -30.78 -19.38
CA GLN A 50 -42.50 -31.66 -18.46
C GLN A 50 -43.85 -31.08 -18.05
N LEU A 51 -43.90 -29.77 -17.76
CA LEU A 51 -45.14 -29.09 -17.36
C LEU A 51 -46.15 -28.97 -18.49
N GLN A 52 -45.71 -28.95 -19.78
CA GLN A 52 -46.58 -28.84 -20.93
C GLN A 52 -47.62 -29.96 -21.01
N LYS A 53 -47.27 -31.13 -20.47
CA LYS A 53 -48.17 -32.30 -20.42
C LYS A 53 -49.38 -32.08 -19.50
N TYR A 54 -49.26 -31.14 -18.54
CA TYR A 54 -50.28 -30.92 -17.50
C TYR A 54 -50.97 -29.57 -17.62
N LEU A 55 -50.27 -28.52 -18.06
CA LEU A 55 -50.74 -27.14 -18.03
C LEU A 55 -51.00 -26.55 -19.42
N GLY A 56 -50.71 -27.31 -20.49
CA GLY A 56 -50.68 -26.79 -21.85
C GLY A 56 -49.55 -25.78 -22.10
N GLU A 57 -49.42 -25.31 -23.34
CA GLU A 57 -48.27 -24.50 -23.76
C GLU A 57 -48.12 -23.19 -22.97
N LYS A 58 -49.20 -22.38 -22.91
CA LYS A 58 -49.18 -21.07 -22.25
C LYS A 58 -49.01 -21.16 -20.73
N GLY A 59 -49.69 -22.15 -20.12
CA GLY A 59 -49.60 -22.37 -18.66
C GLY A 59 -48.21 -22.81 -18.26
N SER A 60 -47.62 -23.74 -18.99
CA SER A 60 -46.24 -24.21 -18.74
C SER A 60 -45.21 -23.12 -18.93
N LEU A 61 -45.34 -22.32 -19.98
CA LEU A 61 -44.44 -21.18 -20.20
C LEU A 61 -44.51 -20.18 -19.05
N ALA A 62 -45.71 -19.80 -18.61
CA ALA A 62 -45.90 -18.83 -17.54
C ALA A 62 -45.32 -19.34 -16.22
N VAL A 63 -45.61 -20.58 -15.81
CA VAL A 63 -45.12 -21.16 -14.55
C VAL A 63 -43.61 -21.33 -14.59
N THR A 64 -43.05 -21.83 -15.68
CA THR A 64 -41.60 -22.04 -15.78
C THR A 64 -40.84 -20.71 -15.79
N PHE A 65 -41.38 -19.68 -16.50
CA PHE A 65 -40.76 -18.35 -16.56
C PHE A 65 -40.77 -17.65 -15.18
N VAL A 66 -41.92 -17.70 -14.50
CA VAL A 66 -41.99 -17.13 -13.12
C VAL A 66 -41.08 -17.88 -12.18
N GLY A 67 -41.04 -19.22 -12.25
CA GLY A 67 -40.14 -20.05 -11.46
C GLY A 67 -38.66 -19.73 -11.71
N LEU A 68 -38.27 -19.54 -12.96
CA LEU A 68 -36.90 -19.16 -13.33
C LEU A 68 -36.53 -17.79 -12.79
N ILE A 69 -37.40 -16.79 -12.96
CA ILE A 69 -37.17 -15.44 -12.43
C ILE A 69 -37.03 -15.47 -10.90
N ALA A 70 -37.92 -16.20 -10.23
CA ALA A 70 -37.85 -16.32 -8.78
C ALA A 70 -36.58 -17.04 -8.30
N ALA A 71 -36.22 -18.15 -8.94
CA ALA A 71 -35.09 -19.01 -8.53
C ALA A 71 -33.70 -18.46 -8.87
N VAL A 72 -33.57 -17.56 -9.85
CA VAL A 72 -32.26 -17.07 -10.31
C VAL A 72 -32.15 -15.55 -10.11
N PRO A 73 -32.74 -14.66 -10.92
CA PRO A 73 -32.48 -13.22 -10.76
C PRO A 73 -32.98 -12.65 -9.41
N VAL A 74 -34.13 -13.12 -8.89
CA VAL A 74 -34.66 -12.59 -7.63
C VAL A 74 -33.78 -13.01 -6.44
N ILE A 75 -33.38 -14.28 -6.36
CA ILE A 75 -32.50 -14.76 -5.29
C ILE A 75 -31.15 -14.05 -5.41
N MET A 76 -30.52 -14.03 -6.58
CA MET A 76 -29.24 -13.34 -6.78
C MET A 76 -29.35 -11.86 -6.44
N GLY A 77 -30.38 -11.17 -6.90
CA GLY A 77 -30.58 -9.76 -6.59
C GLY A 77 -30.80 -9.49 -5.11
N SER A 78 -31.60 -10.33 -4.44
CA SER A 78 -31.90 -10.15 -3.00
C SER A 78 -30.69 -10.41 -2.09
N GLN A 79 -29.80 -11.33 -2.48
CA GLN A 79 -28.66 -11.73 -1.65
C GLN A 79 -27.39 -10.91 -1.92
N ASN A 80 -27.26 -10.30 -3.12
CA ASN A 80 -26.02 -9.65 -3.53
C ASN A 80 -26.19 -8.16 -3.86
N TRP A 81 -27.37 -7.59 -3.64
CA TRP A 81 -27.66 -6.19 -3.99
C TRP A 81 -26.77 -5.19 -3.28
N ASP A 82 -26.59 -5.37 -1.99
CA ASP A 82 -25.75 -4.54 -1.13
C ASP A 82 -24.26 -4.70 -1.45
N ASP A 83 -23.80 -5.93 -1.69
CA ASP A 83 -22.40 -6.22 -2.06
C ASP A 83 -21.98 -5.58 -3.40
N HIS A 84 -22.92 -5.43 -4.34
CA HIS A 84 -22.67 -4.82 -5.63
C HIS A 84 -22.88 -3.31 -5.65
N SER A 85 -23.50 -2.75 -4.62
CA SER A 85 -23.73 -1.30 -4.55
C SER A 85 -22.39 -0.54 -4.48
N ARG A 86 -22.25 0.44 -5.37
CA ARG A 86 -21.13 1.40 -5.36
C ARG A 86 -21.61 2.81 -5.05
N ALA A 87 -22.89 2.95 -4.66
CA ALA A 87 -23.51 4.23 -4.37
C ALA A 87 -22.80 4.94 -3.21
N GLY A 88 -22.38 6.17 -3.43
CA GLY A 88 -21.72 7.00 -2.45
C GLY A 88 -20.31 6.58 -2.04
N ARG A 89 -19.75 5.50 -2.60
CA ARG A 89 -18.41 5.00 -2.30
C ARG A 89 -17.36 5.68 -3.19
N TYR A 90 -16.62 6.60 -2.60
CA TYR A 90 -15.57 7.38 -3.30
C TYR A 90 -14.16 7.00 -2.85
N THR A 91 -13.95 5.83 -2.28
CA THR A 91 -12.68 5.40 -1.69
C THR A 91 -11.50 5.57 -2.66
N ALA A 92 -11.56 4.97 -3.86
CA ALA A 92 -10.46 5.04 -4.83
C ALA A 92 -10.15 6.48 -5.26
N ARG A 93 -11.20 7.29 -5.55
CA ARG A 93 -11.04 8.69 -5.92
C ARG A 93 -10.35 9.49 -4.81
N ASP A 94 -10.88 9.42 -3.60
CA ASP A 94 -10.43 10.28 -2.51
C ASP A 94 -9.02 9.89 -2.04
N ILE A 95 -8.71 8.58 -1.99
CA ILE A 95 -7.36 8.13 -1.62
C ILE A 95 -6.34 8.47 -2.70
N GLY A 96 -6.67 8.30 -3.98
CA GLY A 96 -5.82 8.76 -5.09
C GLY A 96 -5.56 10.27 -5.02
N ALA A 97 -6.58 11.07 -4.71
CA ALA A 97 -6.43 12.50 -4.46
C ALA A 97 -5.55 12.81 -3.24
N ASN A 98 -5.63 11.99 -2.16
CA ASN A 98 -4.85 12.20 -0.95
C ASN A 98 -3.35 11.96 -1.18
N TYR A 99 -2.97 10.99 -2.04
CA TYR A 99 -1.57 10.85 -2.47
C TYR A 99 -1.05 12.12 -3.14
N LEU A 100 -1.79 12.68 -4.07
CA LEU A 100 -1.43 13.93 -4.76
C LEU A 100 -1.38 15.13 -3.81
N LYS A 101 -2.31 15.22 -2.87
CA LYS A 101 -2.37 16.29 -1.86
C LYS A 101 -1.30 16.18 -0.79
N SER A 102 -0.68 15.02 -0.62
CA SER A 102 0.48 14.83 0.25
C SER A 102 1.72 15.52 -0.31
N CYS A 103 1.75 15.79 -1.62
CA CYS A 103 2.92 16.32 -2.29
C CYS A 103 2.93 17.84 -2.36
N ASP A 104 4.11 18.44 -2.24
CA ASP A 104 4.35 19.86 -2.53
C ASP A 104 4.14 20.15 -4.04
N LYS A 105 4.09 21.45 -4.38
CA LYS A 105 3.91 21.90 -5.76
C LYS A 105 5.02 21.38 -6.68
N ASN A 106 4.62 20.98 -7.90
CA ASN A 106 5.52 20.51 -8.98
C ASN A 106 6.36 19.29 -8.57
N ALA A 107 5.88 18.46 -7.65
CA ALA A 107 6.60 17.29 -7.17
C ALA A 107 6.69 16.17 -8.22
N VAL A 108 7.61 15.24 -7.98
CA VAL A 108 7.63 13.91 -8.58
C VAL A 108 7.12 12.93 -7.52
N LEU A 109 6.08 12.17 -7.85
CA LEU A 109 5.52 11.14 -6.98
C LEU A 109 5.77 9.76 -7.57
N PHE A 110 6.58 8.96 -6.91
CA PHE A 110 6.74 7.55 -7.25
C PHE A 110 5.61 6.73 -6.64
N THR A 111 4.96 5.91 -7.48
CA THR A 111 3.95 4.92 -7.13
C THR A 111 4.41 3.53 -7.54
N TYR A 112 3.75 2.46 -7.06
CA TYR A 112 4.14 1.09 -7.39
C TYR A 112 2.91 0.22 -7.67
N GLY A 113 2.86 -0.35 -8.89
CA GLY A 113 1.75 -1.20 -9.31
C GLY A 113 0.47 -0.41 -9.66
N ASP A 114 -0.63 -1.13 -9.84
CA ASP A 114 -1.89 -0.60 -10.38
C ASP A 114 -2.75 0.06 -9.30
N ASN A 115 -2.73 -0.48 -8.09
CA ASN A 115 -3.70 -0.14 -7.04
C ASN A 115 -3.54 1.29 -6.51
N ASP A 116 -2.34 1.84 -6.48
CA ASP A 116 -2.09 3.23 -6.13
C ASP A 116 -2.00 4.13 -7.36
N SER A 117 -1.42 3.65 -8.49
CA SER A 117 -1.22 4.47 -9.68
C SER A 117 -2.52 4.82 -10.41
N PHE A 118 -3.42 3.86 -10.62
CA PHE A 118 -4.65 4.11 -11.38
C PHE A 118 -5.61 5.09 -10.68
N PRO A 119 -5.86 5.02 -9.37
CA PRO A 119 -6.63 6.05 -8.68
C PRO A 119 -5.98 7.44 -8.74
N VAL A 120 -4.64 7.51 -8.74
CA VAL A 120 -3.91 8.79 -8.86
C VAL A 120 -4.05 9.35 -10.27
N TRP A 121 -3.86 8.55 -11.33
CA TRP A 121 -4.06 8.96 -12.72
C TRP A 121 -5.51 9.37 -12.99
N TYR A 122 -6.50 8.59 -12.50
CA TYR A 122 -7.91 9.00 -12.58
C TYR A 122 -8.14 10.42 -12.03
N ASN A 123 -7.55 10.72 -10.87
CA ASN A 123 -7.68 12.05 -10.27
C ASN A 123 -7.04 13.15 -11.12
N GLN A 124 -5.91 12.87 -11.80
CA GLN A 124 -5.29 13.84 -12.70
C GLN A 124 -6.04 13.98 -14.02
N ASP A 125 -6.42 12.87 -14.64
CA ASP A 125 -6.97 12.83 -16.00
C ASP A 125 -8.45 13.21 -16.05
N VAL A 126 -9.23 12.85 -15.02
CA VAL A 126 -10.69 13.03 -14.98
C VAL A 126 -11.10 14.16 -14.05
N GLU A 127 -10.54 14.20 -12.84
CA GLU A 127 -10.92 15.19 -11.81
C GLU A 127 -10.06 16.46 -11.88
N GLY A 128 -8.97 16.48 -12.66
CA GLY A 128 -8.06 17.62 -12.79
C GLY A 128 -7.29 17.95 -11.51
N VAL A 129 -7.14 16.99 -10.58
CA VAL A 129 -6.51 17.20 -9.28
C VAL A 129 -4.99 17.18 -9.41
N ARG A 130 -4.32 18.25 -8.99
CA ARG A 130 -2.86 18.34 -8.89
C ARG A 130 -2.12 17.83 -10.14
N THR A 131 -2.52 18.32 -11.30
CA THR A 131 -1.89 18.04 -12.59
C THR A 131 -0.45 18.57 -12.71
N ASP A 132 -0.01 19.35 -11.72
CA ASP A 132 1.37 19.81 -11.55
C ASP A 132 2.31 18.72 -11.02
N VAL A 133 1.79 17.66 -10.39
CA VAL A 133 2.58 16.55 -9.85
C VAL A 133 2.89 15.55 -10.95
N ARG A 134 4.17 15.19 -11.11
CA ARG A 134 4.58 14.15 -12.05
C ARG A 134 4.49 12.77 -11.37
N VAL A 135 3.53 11.98 -11.76
CA VAL A 135 3.39 10.61 -11.26
C VAL A 135 4.23 9.67 -12.10
N ALA A 136 5.11 8.91 -11.45
CA ALA A 136 5.97 7.93 -12.09
C ALA A 136 5.81 6.55 -11.42
N ASN A 137 5.27 5.59 -12.16
CA ASN A 137 5.08 4.23 -11.67
C ASN A 137 6.41 3.45 -11.75
N LEU A 138 6.90 2.97 -10.61
CA LEU A 138 8.17 2.24 -10.48
C LEU A 138 8.18 0.88 -11.19
N SER A 139 7.03 0.27 -11.43
CA SER A 139 6.94 -0.95 -12.22
C SER A 139 7.13 -0.66 -13.71
N TYR A 140 6.58 0.46 -14.20
CA TYR A 140 6.65 0.83 -15.61
C TYR A 140 7.95 1.55 -15.99
N ILE A 141 8.63 2.20 -15.03
CA ILE A 141 9.90 2.89 -15.30
C ILE A 141 11.03 1.92 -15.71
N GLN A 142 10.81 0.62 -15.57
CA GLN A 142 11.73 -0.40 -16.09
C GLN A 142 11.68 -0.48 -17.63
N ALA A 143 10.65 0.06 -18.27
CA ALA A 143 10.49 0.05 -19.72
C ALA A 143 10.95 1.38 -20.35
N GLY A 144 11.77 1.28 -21.40
CA GLY A 144 12.34 2.45 -22.09
C GLY A 144 11.28 3.41 -22.64
N TRP A 145 10.16 2.88 -23.15
CA TRP A 145 9.05 3.72 -23.64
C TRP A 145 8.44 4.60 -22.53
N TYR A 146 8.36 4.08 -21.30
CA TYR A 146 7.81 4.85 -20.18
C TYR A 146 8.80 5.92 -19.69
N ILE A 147 10.10 5.62 -19.68
CA ILE A 147 11.14 6.62 -19.38
C ILE A 147 11.07 7.76 -20.40
N GLU A 148 10.89 7.44 -21.70
CA GLU A 148 10.75 8.47 -22.73
C GLU A 148 9.49 9.30 -22.54
N MET A 149 8.38 8.69 -22.12
CA MET A 149 7.15 9.39 -21.74
C MET A 149 7.38 10.35 -20.54
N MET A 150 8.23 9.97 -19.58
CA MET A 150 8.59 10.83 -18.45
C MET A 150 9.45 12.04 -18.88
N ARG A 151 10.13 11.99 -20.00
CA ARG A 151 10.92 13.08 -20.59
C ARG A 151 10.06 14.11 -21.33
N GLN A 152 8.76 13.87 -21.46
CA GLN A 152 7.82 14.79 -22.12
C GLN A 152 7.01 15.55 -21.08
N LYS A 153 6.56 16.75 -21.44
CA LYS A 153 5.62 17.51 -20.63
C LYS A 153 4.27 16.80 -20.56
N ALA A 154 3.68 16.71 -19.36
CA ALA A 154 2.34 16.16 -19.17
C ALA A 154 1.52 17.10 -18.28
N TYR A 155 0.38 17.59 -18.80
CA TYR A 155 -0.48 18.57 -18.11
C TYR A 155 0.30 19.81 -17.62
N GLY A 156 0.20 20.12 -16.33
CA GLY A 156 0.94 21.18 -15.66
C GLY A 156 2.35 20.79 -15.20
N SER A 157 2.74 19.54 -15.40
CA SER A 157 4.02 19.00 -14.93
C SER A 157 5.10 19.03 -15.99
N ASP A 158 6.26 19.56 -15.64
CA ASP A 158 7.44 19.57 -16.50
C ASP A 158 8.04 18.18 -16.69
N PRO A 159 8.82 17.96 -17.79
CA PRO A 159 9.60 16.74 -17.99
C PRO A 159 10.48 16.40 -16.78
N LEU A 160 10.74 15.11 -16.57
CA LEU A 160 11.82 14.73 -15.64
C LEU A 160 13.17 15.15 -16.22
N PRO A 161 14.05 15.75 -15.39
CA PRO A 161 15.35 16.25 -15.84
C PRO A 161 16.37 15.11 -15.98
N LEU A 162 16.16 14.23 -16.95
CA LEU A 162 17.07 13.12 -17.24
C LEU A 162 18.15 13.56 -18.24
N THR A 163 19.42 13.25 -17.97
CA THR A 163 20.57 13.65 -18.79
C THR A 163 20.98 12.61 -19.81
N LEU A 164 20.78 11.32 -19.51
CA LEU A 164 21.08 10.26 -20.44
C LEU A 164 20.11 10.29 -21.62
N GLY A 165 20.61 10.12 -22.85
CA GLY A 165 19.79 10.08 -24.06
C GLY A 165 18.81 8.90 -24.07
N ALA A 166 17.76 8.99 -24.88
CA ALA A 166 16.78 7.92 -25.04
C ALA A 166 17.42 6.59 -25.49
N ASP A 167 18.48 6.67 -26.28
CA ASP A 167 19.28 5.53 -26.76
C ASP A 167 19.89 4.69 -25.62
N LYS A 168 20.04 5.25 -24.42
CA LYS A 168 20.57 4.56 -23.23
C LYS A 168 19.52 3.73 -22.50
N TYR A 169 18.24 3.96 -22.82
CA TYR A 169 17.09 3.31 -22.18
C TYR A 169 16.31 2.38 -23.11
N VAL A 170 16.74 2.21 -24.38
CA VAL A 170 16.08 1.27 -25.30
C VAL A 170 16.13 -0.17 -24.78
N GLU A 171 15.20 -0.99 -25.22
CA GLU A 171 15.13 -2.40 -24.87
C GLU A 171 16.44 -3.12 -25.26
N GLY A 172 16.90 -4.04 -24.41
CA GLY A 172 18.16 -4.75 -24.59
C GLY A 172 19.41 -3.96 -24.17
N THR A 173 19.26 -2.71 -23.69
CA THR A 173 20.38 -1.92 -23.15
C THR A 173 20.16 -1.63 -21.67
N ARG A 174 21.19 -1.81 -20.84
CA ARG A 174 21.19 -1.46 -19.41
C ARG A 174 19.99 -2.04 -18.63
N GLU A 175 19.52 -3.23 -19.04
CA GLU A 175 18.40 -3.90 -18.36
C GLU A 175 18.73 -4.20 -16.89
N GLN A 176 19.96 -4.65 -16.67
CA GLN A 176 20.55 -4.95 -15.37
C GLN A 176 21.97 -4.43 -15.33
N LEU A 177 22.31 -3.74 -14.27
CA LEU A 177 23.61 -3.10 -14.05
C LEU A 177 24.20 -3.67 -12.76
N PRO A 178 25.16 -4.58 -12.83
CA PRO A 178 25.83 -5.07 -11.63
C PRO A 178 26.47 -3.94 -10.84
N VAL A 179 26.29 -3.94 -9.54
CA VAL A 179 26.91 -2.98 -8.63
C VAL A 179 28.22 -3.56 -8.11
N ASN A 180 29.31 -3.03 -8.61
CA ASN A 180 30.62 -3.53 -8.28
C ASN A 180 31.29 -2.67 -7.20
N ASN A 181 31.38 -3.17 -5.98
CA ASN A 181 31.94 -2.47 -4.82
C ASN A 181 33.47 -2.42 -4.82
N ARG A 182 34.13 -2.34 -5.98
CA ARG A 182 35.59 -2.22 -6.08
C ARG A 182 36.14 -0.92 -5.50
N ILE A 183 35.27 0.12 -5.44
CA ILE A 183 35.64 1.44 -4.91
C ILE A 183 34.87 1.64 -3.61
N ASP A 184 35.56 1.58 -2.48
CA ASP A 184 34.96 1.77 -1.14
C ASP A 184 34.66 3.24 -0.80
N LYS A 185 35.13 4.18 -1.59
CA LYS A 185 34.87 5.62 -1.38
C LYS A 185 33.59 6.05 -2.07
N PRO A 186 32.80 6.94 -1.46
CA PRO A 186 31.64 7.53 -2.11
C PRO A 186 32.07 8.30 -3.38
N ILE A 187 31.32 8.10 -4.48
CA ILE A 187 31.53 8.76 -5.76
C ILE A 187 30.34 9.68 -6.06
N ASN A 188 30.60 10.82 -6.70
CA ASN A 188 29.52 11.74 -7.08
C ASN A 188 28.51 11.03 -8.02
N LEU A 189 27.23 11.13 -7.70
CA LEU A 189 26.16 10.42 -8.43
C LEU A 189 26.10 10.85 -9.91
N LYS A 190 26.44 12.11 -10.22
CA LYS A 190 26.52 12.58 -11.61
C LYS A 190 27.62 11.85 -12.39
N GLU A 191 28.76 11.62 -11.75
CA GLU A 191 29.88 10.88 -12.38
C GLU A 191 29.50 9.42 -12.62
N ILE A 192 28.78 8.80 -11.68
CA ILE A 192 28.25 7.43 -11.85
C ILE A 192 27.30 7.35 -13.03
N VAL A 193 26.31 8.27 -13.13
CA VAL A 193 25.36 8.31 -14.24
C VAL A 193 26.08 8.50 -15.58
N GLN A 194 27.03 9.42 -15.64
CA GLN A 194 27.85 9.63 -16.85
C GLN A 194 28.66 8.39 -17.22
N PHE A 195 29.31 7.74 -16.23
CA PHE A 195 30.09 6.51 -16.43
C PHE A 195 29.22 5.39 -17.04
N VAL A 196 28.04 5.17 -16.47
CA VAL A 196 27.08 4.17 -16.98
C VAL A 196 26.55 4.54 -18.37
N GLY A 197 26.50 5.83 -18.69
CA GLY A 197 26.06 6.36 -19.99
C GLY A 197 27.00 6.02 -21.17
N TYR A 198 28.27 5.74 -20.93
CA TYR A 198 29.25 5.41 -22.00
C TYR A 198 29.03 3.99 -22.55
N ASP A 199 29.17 3.84 -23.87
CA ASP A 199 29.05 2.54 -24.57
C ASP A 199 30.38 1.88 -24.91
N ASP A 200 31.50 2.58 -24.77
CA ASP A 200 32.84 2.06 -25.01
C ASP A 200 33.15 0.89 -24.05
N SER A 201 33.80 -0.15 -24.55
CA SER A 201 34.14 -1.38 -23.81
C SER A 201 34.94 -1.14 -22.53
N LYS A 202 35.74 -0.06 -22.48
CA LYS A 202 36.51 0.32 -21.26
C LYS A 202 35.62 0.68 -20.06
N TYR A 203 34.34 1.01 -20.30
CA TYR A 203 33.34 1.31 -19.26
C TYR A 203 32.43 0.12 -18.96
N LYS A 204 32.76 -1.06 -19.47
CA LYS A 204 32.01 -2.29 -19.32
C LYS A 204 32.80 -3.35 -18.57
N VAL A 205 32.14 -4.31 -18.02
CA VAL A 205 32.74 -5.47 -17.36
C VAL A 205 32.27 -6.75 -18.04
N ASP A 206 33.17 -7.69 -18.20
CA ASP A 206 32.85 -9.05 -18.63
C ASP A 206 32.47 -9.87 -17.38
N LEU A 207 31.16 -10.11 -17.19
CA LEU A 207 30.64 -10.86 -16.04
C LEU A 207 30.85 -12.37 -16.19
N SER A 208 30.80 -12.87 -17.44
CA SER A 208 30.81 -14.30 -17.71
C SER A 208 32.23 -14.84 -17.95
N GLY A 209 33.20 -13.95 -18.19
CA GLY A 209 34.54 -14.30 -18.70
C GLY A 209 34.52 -14.85 -20.12
N ARG A 210 33.41 -14.68 -20.87
CA ARG A 210 33.16 -15.20 -22.21
C ARG A 210 33.05 -14.11 -23.27
N GLY A 211 33.29 -12.84 -22.89
CA GLY A 211 33.21 -11.70 -23.80
C GLY A 211 31.83 -10.98 -23.74
N ASP A 212 31.01 -11.27 -22.77
CA ASP A 212 29.69 -10.60 -22.56
C ASP A 212 29.91 -9.32 -21.75
N PHE A 213 30.22 -8.22 -22.43
CA PHE A 213 30.48 -6.93 -21.80
C PHE A 213 29.20 -6.16 -21.50
N VAL A 214 28.92 -5.90 -20.21
CA VAL A 214 27.77 -5.12 -19.74
C VAL A 214 28.21 -3.85 -19.02
N ASN A 215 27.39 -2.80 -19.09
CA ASN A 215 27.60 -1.62 -18.27
C ASN A 215 27.41 -2.02 -16.79
N TYR A 216 28.07 -1.31 -15.89
CA TYR A 216 28.02 -1.59 -14.45
C TYR A 216 28.13 -0.31 -13.62
N ILE A 217 27.79 -0.39 -12.35
CA ILE A 217 27.94 0.69 -11.37
C ILE A 217 29.21 0.41 -10.55
N PRO A 218 30.23 1.30 -10.56
CA PRO A 218 31.54 1.00 -9.98
C PRO A 218 31.62 1.12 -8.45
N ALA A 219 30.59 1.66 -7.79
CA ALA A 219 30.49 1.82 -6.34
C ALA A 219 29.04 1.76 -5.89
N ASN A 220 28.78 1.43 -4.62
CA ASN A 220 27.43 1.45 -4.02
C ASN A 220 27.17 2.65 -3.11
N LYS A 221 28.17 3.54 -2.92
CA LYS A 221 28.04 4.75 -2.11
C LYS A 221 28.10 5.98 -3.00
N PHE A 222 27.05 6.77 -3.00
CA PHE A 222 26.93 7.93 -3.89
C PHE A 222 26.90 9.22 -3.09
N ILE A 223 27.61 10.23 -3.58
CA ILE A 223 27.53 11.61 -3.14
C ILE A 223 26.42 12.29 -3.93
N VAL A 224 25.39 12.76 -3.26
CA VAL A 224 24.38 13.66 -3.82
C VAL A 224 24.65 15.07 -3.30
N ASP A 225 24.92 15.98 -4.23
CA ASP A 225 25.26 17.36 -3.90
C ASP A 225 24.07 18.06 -3.19
N VAL A 226 24.36 18.81 -2.15
CA VAL A 226 23.36 19.59 -1.37
C VAL A 226 23.86 21.02 -1.19
N ASP A 227 23.18 21.95 -1.83
CA ASP A 227 23.34 23.36 -1.54
C ASP A 227 22.47 23.73 -0.32
N SER A 228 23.10 23.89 0.82
CA SER A 228 22.43 24.14 2.11
C SER A 228 21.58 25.41 2.08
N ALA A 229 22.03 26.48 1.42
CA ALA A 229 21.29 27.73 1.33
C ALA A 229 20.03 27.56 0.48
N LYS A 230 20.16 26.86 -0.66
CA LYS A 230 19.07 26.58 -1.57
C LYS A 230 17.97 25.70 -0.94
N VAL A 231 18.35 24.58 -0.29
CA VAL A 231 17.36 23.66 0.29
C VAL A 231 16.61 24.26 1.49
N LEU A 232 17.20 25.20 2.18
CA LEU A 232 16.52 25.99 3.23
C LEU A 232 15.61 27.07 2.62
N SER A 233 16.09 27.81 1.61
CA SER A 233 15.34 28.91 1.01
C SER A 233 14.12 28.44 0.21
N ASN A 234 14.19 27.31 -0.48
CA ASN A 234 13.08 26.76 -1.25
C ASN A 234 12.14 25.84 -0.45
N GLY A 235 12.40 25.65 0.86
CA GLY A 235 11.58 24.85 1.76
C GLY A 235 11.70 23.32 1.58
N THR A 236 12.71 22.86 0.83
CA THR A 236 13.04 21.40 0.79
C THR A 236 13.34 20.90 2.19
N VAL A 237 14.15 21.64 2.94
CA VAL A 237 14.37 21.44 4.38
C VAL A 237 13.66 22.55 5.12
N LYS A 238 12.69 22.19 5.97
CA LYS A 238 11.97 23.16 6.80
C LYS A 238 12.93 23.78 7.82
N SER A 239 12.71 25.04 8.17
CA SER A 239 13.60 25.79 9.08
C SER A 239 13.82 25.10 10.45
N TYR A 240 12.80 24.39 10.94
CA TYR A 240 12.87 23.65 12.20
C TYR A 240 13.68 22.34 12.11
N TYR A 241 14.09 21.93 10.88
CA TYR A 241 15.01 20.79 10.67
C TYR A 241 16.41 21.23 10.24
N LYS A 242 16.72 22.53 10.32
CA LYS A 242 18.02 23.09 9.88
C LYS A 242 19.21 22.35 10.50
N ASP A 243 19.13 22.04 11.78
CA ASP A 243 20.24 21.39 12.52
C ASP A 243 20.42 19.90 12.15
N ARG A 244 19.50 19.33 11.40
CA ARG A 244 19.58 17.95 10.89
C ARG A 244 20.08 17.87 9.45
N LEU A 245 20.29 19.02 8.81
CA LEU A 245 20.73 19.12 7.42
C LEU A 245 22.07 18.39 7.23
N VAL A 246 22.16 17.59 6.16
CA VAL A 246 23.41 16.95 5.73
C VAL A 246 23.83 17.51 4.36
N SER A 247 25.10 17.85 4.24
CA SER A 247 25.70 18.34 3.00
C SER A 247 27.17 17.87 2.93
N PRO A 248 27.46 16.96 1.99
CA PRO A 248 26.59 16.31 1.03
C PRO A 248 25.70 15.21 1.66
N MET A 249 24.68 14.75 0.93
CA MET A 249 23.93 13.54 1.27
C MET A 249 24.68 12.31 0.72
N ILE A 250 24.85 11.29 1.57
CA ILE A 250 25.51 10.03 1.17
C ILE A 250 24.43 8.96 1.01
N TRP A 251 24.13 8.60 -0.23
CA TRP A 251 23.22 7.51 -0.57
C TRP A 251 23.99 6.20 -0.70
N GLU A 252 23.71 5.25 0.17
CA GLU A 252 24.22 3.89 0.12
C GLU A 252 23.17 3.00 -0.55
N TYR A 253 23.46 2.58 -1.79
CA TYR A 253 22.58 1.75 -2.58
C TYR A 253 22.58 0.31 -2.02
N SER A 254 21.39 -0.26 -1.81
CA SER A 254 21.25 -1.49 -1.01
C SER A 254 21.38 -2.79 -1.80
N ASP A 255 21.18 -2.76 -3.11
CA ASP A 255 21.09 -3.97 -3.92
C ASP A 255 22.42 -4.29 -4.63
N GLU A 256 22.60 -5.56 -4.98
CA GLU A 256 23.77 -6.03 -5.75
C GLU A 256 23.68 -5.65 -7.23
N ASP A 257 22.46 -5.45 -7.73
CA ASP A 257 22.18 -5.05 -9.10
C ASP A 257 21.23 -3.84 -9.13
N ALA A 258 21.43 -2.95 -10.09
CA ALA A 258 20.48 -1.89 -10.39
C ALA A 258 19.78 -2.20 -11.73
N MET A 259 18.49 -1.97 -11.78
CA MET A 259 17.72 -2.13 -13.00
C MET A 259 17.72 -0.82 -13.80
N LYS A 260 17.28 -0.89 -15.06
CA LYS A 260 17.12 0.29 -15.94
C LYS A 260 16.36 1.44 -15.29
N GLY A 261 15.28 1.12 -14.58
CA GLY A 261 14.49 2.12 -13.86
C GLY A 261 15.25 2.77 -12.70
N ASP A 262 16.10 2.00 -12.00
CA ASP A 262 16.96 2.55 -10.93
C ASP A 262 17.97 3.55 -11.52
N LEU A 263 18.52 3.26 -12.70
CA LEU A 263 19.40 4.21 -13.41
C LEU A 263 18.65 5.51 -13.75
N ALA A 264 17.39 5.44 -14.18
CA ALA A 264 16.60 6.64 -14.44
C ALA A 264 16.32 7.45 -13.15
N ILE A 265 16.11 6.77 -12.01
CA ILE A 265 15.97 7.41 -10.70
C ILE A 265 17.30 8.04 -10.25
N MET A 266 18.42 7.36 -10.45
CA MET A 266 19.76 7.89 -10.18
C MET A 266 20.03 9.14 -11.01
N ASP A 267 19.70 9.12 -12.30
CA ASP A 267 19.84 10.28 -13.20
C ASP A 267 18.96 11.45 -12.72
N LEU A 268 17.68 11.20 -12.41
CA LEU A 268 16.77 12.19 -11.83
C LEU A 268 17.35 12.82 -10.56
N ILE A 269 17.77 12.01 -9.58
CA ILE A 269 18.29 12.52 -8.30
C ILE A 269 19.57 13.33 -8.50
N SER A 270 20.46 12.88 -9.42
CA SER A 270 21.71 13.54 -9.71
C SER A 270 21.55 14.94 -10.29
N THR A 271 20.48 15.15 -11.06
CA THR A 271 20.22 16.37 -11.84
C THR A 271 19.15 17.28 -11.25
N ASN A 272 18.28 16.75 -10.41
CA ASN A 272 17.19 17.52 -9.80
C ASN A 272 17.68 18.72 -8.98
N ASN A 273 18.86 18.62 -8.40
CA ASN A 273 19.46 19.68 -7.59
C ASN A 273 18.48 20.29 -6.57
N TRP A 274 17.63 19.45 -5.99
CA TRP A 274 16.61 19.80 -4.99
C TRP A 274 15.61 20.88 -5.46
N THR A 275 15.39 20.98 -6.76
CA THR A 275 14.47 21.97 -7.34
C THR A 275 13.02 21.48 -7.30
N ARG A 276 12.81 20.21 -7.60
CA ARG A 276 11.51 19.54 -7.52
C ARG A 276 11.48 18.60 -6.32
N PRO A 277 10.44 18.66 -5.47
CA PRO A 277 10.26 17.68 -4.41
C PRO A 277 10.08 16.28 -4.98
N ILE A 278 10.71 15.28 -4.36
CA ILE A 278 10.61 13.87 -4.74
C ILE A 278 9.90 13.13 -3.61
N TYR A 279 8.87 12.37 -3.97
CA TYR A 279 8.06 11.60 -3.04
C TYR A 279 7.93 10.15 -3.47
N TYR A 280 7.76 9.27 -2.51
CA TYR A 280 7.36 7.87 -2.67
C TYR A 280 6.03 7.67 -1.97
N SER A 281 5.03 7.06 -2.62
CA SER A 281 3.78 6.72 -1.95
C SER A 281 4.03 5.71 -0.82
N THR A 282 3.22 5.76 0.25
CA THR A 282 3.37 4.83 1.39
C THR A 282 3.10 3.38 1.04
N THR A 283 2.58 3.10 -0.15
CA THR A 283 2.35 1.76 -0.70
C THR A 283 3.52 1.20 -1.50
N VAL A 284 4.53 2.01 -1.79
CA VAL A 284 5.77 1.53 -2.43
C VAL A 284 6.46 0.54 -1.48
N PRO A 285 6.78 -0.69 -1.95
CA PRO A 285 7.52 -1.65 -1.13
C PRO A 285 8.90 -1.13 -0.75
N SER A 286 9.34 -1.43 0.47
CA SER A 286 10.66 -0.99 0.97
C SER A 286 11.84 -1.41 0.10
N THR A 287 11.71 -2.53 -0.62
CA THR A 287 12.70 -2.99 -1.58
C THR A 287 12.94 -2.02 -2.74
N GLN A 288 12.01 -1.07 -2.97
CA GLN A 288 12.13 -0.04 -4.01
C GLN A 288 12.77 1.26 -3.52
N TYR A 289 13.04 1.39 -2.22
CA TYR A 289 13.67 2.61 -1.67
C TYR A 289 15.19 2.62 -1.88
N LYS A 290 15.80 1.45 -2.07
CA LYS A 290 17.22 1.30 -2.44
C LYS A 290 18.19 2.02 -1.50
N GLY A 291 17.86 2.10 -0.20
CA GLY A 291 18.68 2.79 0.81
C GLY A 291 18.36 4.27 1.02
N LEU A 292 17.37 4.84 0.28
CA LEU A 292 16.94 6.23 0.45
C LEU A 292 16.04 6.45 1.67
N GLU A 293 15.48 5.40 2.26
CA GLU A 293 14.55 5.47 3.40
C GLU A 293 15.15 6.20 4.62
N LYS A 294 16.47 6.27 4.75
CA LYS A 294 17.18 7.03 5.78
C LYS A 294 16.99 8.55 5.67
N TYR A 295 16.48 9.01 4.53
CA TYR A 295 16.29 10.43 4.20
C TYR A 295 14.82 10.76 3.94
N PHE A 296 13.90 9.91 4.40
CA PHE A 296 12.48 10.11 4.19
C PHE A 296 11.84 10.88 5.36
N ILE A 297 10.93 11.79 4.99
CA ILE A 297 9.97 12.41 5.92
C ILE A 297 8.56 12.10 5.41
N GLN A 298 7.73 11.50 6.25
CA GLN A 298 6.33 11.27 5.93
C GLN A 298 5.50 12.54 6.09
N GLU A 299 4.81 12.95 5.03
CA GLU A 299 3.97 14.13 4.95
C GLU A 299 2.48 13.82 4.62
N GLY A 300 1.98 12.69 5.10
CA GLY A 300 0.64 12.17 4.80
C GLY A 300 0.70 10.75 4.27
N LEU A 301 0.23 10.53 3.03
CA LEU A 301 0.32 9.23 2.36
C LEU A 301 1.56 9.12 1.44
N ALA A 302 2.56 9.97 1.63
CA ALA A 302 3.79 9.93 0.86
C ALA A 302 5.01 10.28 1.74
N TYR A 303 6.13 9.66 1.41
CA TYR A 303 7.46 9.93 1.98
C TYR A 303 8.20 10.90 1.08
N ARG A 304 8.60 12.05 1.61
CA ARG A 304 9.42 13.03 0.92
C ARG A 304 10.91 12.70 1.09
N LEU A 305 11.67 12.70 0.01
CA LEU A 305 13.12 12.63 0.04
C LEU A 305 13.71 14.00 0.38
N VAL A 306 14.46 14.09 1.47
CA VAL A 306 15.08 15.32 1.98
C VAL A 306 16.49 15.08 2.46
N PRO A 307 17.44 16.03 2.31
CA PRO A 307 18.81 15.86 2.73
C PRO A 307 18.98 16.18 4.23
N ILE A 308 18.32 15.40 5.09
CA ILE A 308 18.45 15.54 6.55
C ILE A 308 18.76 14.19 7.19
N LYS A 309 19.39 14.22 8.36
CA LYS A 309 19.56 13.04 9.20
C LYS A 309 18.24 12.74 9.89
N THR A 310 17.61 11.64 9.53
CA THR A 310 16.40 11.16 10.21
C THR A 310 16.74 10.32 11.42
N ASP A 311 15.85 10.29 12.41
CA ASP A 311 15.96 9.36 13.54
C ASP A 311 15.71 7.92 13.02
N LYS A 312 16.22 6.92 13.72
CA LYS A 312 15.87 5.54 13.42
C LYS A 312 14.37 5.38 13.71
N PRO A 313 13.56 4.92 12.74
CA PRO A 313 12.14 4.72 12.98
C PRO A 313 11.90 3.64 14.04
N GLU A 314 10.85 3.80 14.81
CA GLU A 314 10.29 2.69 15.58
C GLU A 314 9.78 1.61 14.62
N GLN A 315 9.67 0.37 15.08
CA GLN A 315 9.44 -0.84 14.25
C GLN A 315 8.45 -0.64 13.09
N GLY A 316 8.94 -0.84 11.87
CA GLY A 316 8.12 -0.90 10.65
C GLY A 316 7.79 0.43 9.97
N GLU A 317 8.37 1.53 10.42
CA GLU A 317 8.25 2.85 9.78
C GLU A 317 9.54 3.24 9.05
N PHE A 318 9.42 4.08 8.03
CA PHE A 318 10.54 4.56 7.24
C PHE A 318 10.72 6.07 7.44
N GLY A 319 11.95 6.47 7.76
CA GLY A 319 12.27 7.87 7.97
C GLY A 319 11.66 8.45 9.25
N MET A 320 11.30 9.71 9.22
CA MET A 320 10.59 10.38 10.32
C MET A 320 9.29 11.02 9.80
N ILE A 321 8.44 11.47 10.71
CA ILE A 321 7.19 12.15 10.39
C ILE A 321 7.38 13.65 10.55
N ASP A 322 6.85 14.44 9.61
CA ASP A 322 6.61 15.87 9.84
C ASP A 322 5.21 16.05 10.45
N PRO A 323 5.09 16.24 11.77
CA PRO A 323 3.79 16.28 12.41
C PRO A 323 2.94 17.48 11.99
N LEU A 324 3.58 18.61 11.60
CA LEU A 324 2.84 19.80 11.20
C LEU A 324 2.27 19.67 9.79
N VAL A 325 3.09 19.21 8.85
CA VAL A 325 2.67 19.02 7.45
C VAL A 325 1.68 17.87 7.35
N MET A 326 1.96 16.77 8.06
CA MET A 326 1.10 15.59 8.04
C MET A 326 -0.27 15.89 8.67
N TYR A 327 -0.30 16.65 9.79
CA TYR A 327 -1.55 17.11 10.40
C TYR A 327 -2.37 17.94 9.42
N ASP A 328 -1.78 18.94 8.78
CA ASP A 328 -2.48 19.79 7.81
C ASP A 328 -3.03 18.99 6.63
N ASN A 329 -2.24 18.04 6.10
CA ASN A 329 -2.69 17.18 5.03
C ASN A 329 -3.86 16.27 5.47
N MET A 330 -3.72 15.56 6.59
CA MET A 330 -4.71 14.55 7.01
C MET A 330 -6.00 15.16 7.56
N MET A 331 -5.90 16.29 8.27
CA MET A 331 -7.05 16.89 8.94
C MET A 331 -7.79 17.92 8.07
N ASN A 332 -7.05 18.67 7.20
CA ASN A 332 -7.62 19.78 6.45
C ASN A 332 -7.82 19.51 4.96
N LYS A 333 -7.01 18.62 4.34
CA LYS A 333 -7.00 18.44 2.89
C LYS A 333 -7.56 17.10 2.42
N PHE A 334 -7.41 16.05 3.23
CA PHE A 334 -7.78 14.69 2.85
C PHE A 334 -9.30 14.45 2.92
N LYS A 335 -9.75 13.53 2.08
CA LYS A 335 -11.10 12.97 2.09
C LYS A 335 -11.02 11.45 2.22
N TRP A 336 -12.04 10.84 2.77
CA TRP A 336 -12.01 9.44 3.20
C TRP A 336 -13.10 8.58 2.54
N GLY A 337 -13.56 8.96 1.35
CA GLY A 337 -14.42 8.15 0.51
C GLY A 337 -15.82 7.90 1.06
N ASN A 338 -16.30 8.72 2.00
CA ASN A 338 -17.54 8.54 2.76
C ASN A 338 -17.57 7.21 3.56
N ALA A 339 -16.42 6.72 3.97
CA ALA A 339 -16.33 5.44 4.70
C ALA A 339 -17.10 5.45 6.01
N GLU A 340 -17.26 6.61 6.64
CA GLU A 340 -18.04 6.85 7.85
C GLU A 340 -19.55 6.67 7.65
N SER A 341 -20.07 6.87 6.43
CA SER A 341 -21.50 6.83 6.14
C SER A 341 -22.06 5.40 6.29
N PRO A 342 -23.15 5.19 7.08
CA PRO A 342 -23.75 3.88 7.25
C PRO A 342 -24.22 3.22 5.94
N SER A 343 -24.59 4.03 4.94
CA SER A 343 -25.10 3.56 3.64
C SER A 343 -24.01 3.11 2.66
N VAL A 344 -22.74 3.38 2.95
CA VAL A 344 -21.61 2.98 2.07
C VAL A 344 -21.13 1.59 2.45
N TYR A 345 -21.26 0.65 1.54
CA TYR A 345 -20.69 -0.68 1.69
C TYR A 345 -19.17 -0.65 1.45
N LEU A 346 -18.41 -1.26 2.37
CA LEU A 346 -16.97 -1.45 2.25
C LEU A 346 -16.68 -2.95 2.12
N ASP A 347 -16.16 -3.36 0.97
CA ASP A 347 -15.65 -4.71 0.78
C ASP A 347 -14.35 -4.96 1.58
N GLU A 348 -13.89 -6.21 1.64
CA GLU A 348 -12.72 -6.60 2.45
C GLU A 348 -11.43 -5.86 2.06
N ASN A 349 -11.23 -5.54 0.78
CA ASN A 349 -10.05 -4.78 0.35
C ASN A 349 -10.09 -3.33 0.85
N ASN A 350 -11.27 -2.69 0.78
CA ASN A 350 -11.46 -1.36 1.34
C ASN A 350 -11.28 -1.36 2.86
N LYS A 351 -11.84 -2.36 3.57
CA LYS A 351 -11.66 -2.48 5.02
C LYS A 351 -10.18 -2.59 5.40
N ARG A 352 -9.40 -3.46 4.74
CA ARG A 352 -7.95 -3.61 4.97
C ARG A 352 -7.19 -2.29 4.79
N MET A 353 -7.53 -1.52 3.76
CA MET A 353 -6.93 -0.22 3.52
C MET A 353 -7.25 0.76 4.66
N PHE A 354 -8.49 0.80 5.13
CA PHE A 354 -8.88 1.66 6.23
C PHE A 354 -8.28 1.25 7.58
N CYS A 355 -8.00 -0.04 7.81
CA CYS A 355 -7.20 -0.48 8.95
C CYS A 355 -5.84 0.22 8.99
N ASN A 356 -5.13 0.25 7.85
CA ASN A 356 -3.84 0.93 7.76
C ASN A 356 -3.94 2.43 8.05
N PHE A 357 -5.04 3.09 7.70
CA PHE A 357 -5.22 4.50 8.06
C PHE A 357 -5.35 4.70 9.56
N ARG A 358 -6.03 3.81 10.29
CA ARG A 358 -6.03 3.86 11.78
C ARG A 358 -4.61 3.89 12.34
N ARG A 359 -3.72 3.03 11.82
CA ARG A 359 -2.30 3.04 12.19
C ARG A 359 -1.65 4.40 11.93
N ILE A 360 -1.86 4.97 10.74
CA ILE A 360 -1.27 6.27 10.36
C ILE A 360 -1.76 7.39 11.29
N PHE A 361 -3.04 7.39 11.71
CA PHE A 361 -3.55 8.34 12.70
C PHE A 361 -2.90 8.15 14.07
N GLY A 362 -2.68 6.90 14.50
CA GLY A 362 -1.95 6.60 15.74
C GLY A 362 -0.51 7.11 15.68
N THR A 363 0.17 6.91 14.58
CA THR A 363 1.55 7.37 14.37
C THR A 363 1.65 8.90 14.38
N LEU A 364 0.74 9.59 13.68
CA LEU A 364 0.68 11.07 13.73
C LEU A 364 0.38 11.58 15.14
N GLY A 365 -0.56 10.96 15.85
CA GLY A 365 -0.89 11.32 17.21
C GLY A 365 0.31 11.21 18.15
N ASN A 366 1.10 10.14 18.05
CA ASN A 366 2.33 9.96 18.82
C ASN A 366 3.39 11.03 18.46
N ALA A 367 3.54 11.36 17.18
CA ALA A 367 4.48 12.42 16.74
C ALA A 367 4.07 13.80 17.29
N LEU A 368 2.77 14.10 17.33
CA LEU A 368 2.25 15.33 17.93
C LEU A 368 2.49 15.38 19.45
N LEU A 369 2.28 14.28 20.16
CA LEU A 369 2.61 14.18 21.60
C LEU A 369 4.09 14.42 21.85
N ALA A 370 4.97 13.89 21.02
CA ALA A 370 6.41 14.09 21.12
C ALA A 370 6.83 15.56 20.94
N THR A 371 6.03 16.36 20.21
CA THR A 371 6.23 17.81 20.08
C THR A 371 5.48 18.64 21.13
N GLY A 372 4.75 17.99 22.06
CA GLY A 372 3.97 18.64 23.11
C GLY A 372 2.57 19.12 22.69
N ASP A 373 2.13 18.85 21.45
CA ASP A 373 0.81 19.26 20.96
C ASP A 373 -0.27 18.21 21.29
N THR A 374 -0.60 18.15 22.60
CA THR A 374 -1.55 17.16 23.13
C THR A 374 -2.97 17.36 22.56
N LEU A 375 -3.39 18.61 22.31
CA LEU A 375 -4.71 18.89 21.79
C LEU A 375 -4.89 18.33 20.40
N LYS A 376 -3.96 18.60 19.49
CA LYS A 376 -4.01 18.02 18.13
C LYS A 376 -3.86 16.51 18.13
N ALA A 377 -3.08 15.94 19.05
CA ALA A 377 -2.95 14.49 19.18
C ALA A 377 -4.30 13.83 19.49
N VAL A 378 -5.10 14.39 20.39
CA VAL A 378 -6.45 13.91 20.71
C VAL A 378 -7.39 14.07 19.53
N GLU A 379 -7.35 15.23 18.84
CA GLU A 379 -8.17 15.48 17.65
C GLU A 379 -7.90 14.46 16.54
N VAL A 380 -6.62 14.19 16.26
CA VAL A 380 -6.18 13.19 15.30
C VAL A 380 -6.63 11.78 15.69
N ALA A 381 -6.52 11.42 16.97
CA ALA A 381 -6.98 10.13 17.47
C ALA A 381 -8.50 9.94 17.26
N HIS A 382 -9.30 10.93 17.61
CA HIS A 382 -10.75 10.89 17.40
C HIS A 382 -11.11 10.83 15.92
N LYS A 383 -10.41 11.59 15.05
CA LYS A 383 -10.63 11.54 13.60
C LYS A 383 -10.36 10.15 13.02
N GLY A 384 -9.30 9.48 13.47
CA GLY A 384 -8.99 8.11 13.05
C GLY A 384 -10.09 7.10 13.41
N LEU A 385 -10.78 7.28 14.53
CA LEU A 385 -11.92 6.45 14.93
C LEU A 385 -13.22 6.81 14.21
N GLU A 386 -13.41 8.09 13.86
CA GLU A 386 -14.59 8.60 13.14
C GLU A 386 -14.64 8.09 11.71
N ILE A 387 -13.51 8.10 11.00
CA ILE A 387 -13.43 7.74 9.57
C ILE A 387 -13.95 6.33 9.31
N VAL A 388 -13.64 5.37 10.20
CA VAL A 388 -14.19 4.01 10.13
C VAL A 388 -14.68 3.57 11.50
N PRO A 389 -15.98 3.77 11.78
CA PRO A 389 -16.56 3.42 13.06
C PRO A 389 -16.51 1.91 13.34
N ALA A 390 -16.44 1.51 14.61
CA ALA A 390 -16.44 0.12 15.05
C ALA A 390 -17.59 -0.74 14.49
N LYS A 391 -18.75 -0.12 14.23
CA LYS A 391 -19.92 -0.80 13.63
C LYS A 391 -19.66 -1.33 12.22
N LYS A 392 -18.77 -0.69 11.46
CA LYS A 392 -18.37 -1.11 10.10
C LYS A 392 -17.16 -2.04 10.11
N MET A 393 -16.26 -1.77 11.02
CA MET A 393 -15.02 -2.52 11.16
C MET A 393 -14.60 -2.52 12.62
N PRO A 394 -14.58 -3.68 13.28
CA PRO A 394 -14.17 -3.80 14.68
C PRO A 394 -12.83 -3.10 14.94
N TYR A 395 -12.61 -2.66 16.17
CA TYR A 395 -11.31 -2.19 16.59
C TYR A 395 -10.36 -3.36 16.71
N ASP A 396 -9.21 -3.25 16.06
CA ASP A 396 -8.25 -4.31 15.85
C ASP A 396 -6.83 -3.86 16.22
N PHE A 397 -5.85 -4.67 15.90
CA PHE A 397 -4.41 -4.40 16.06
C PHE A 397 -4.02 -2.95 15.71
N PHE A 398 -4.54 -2.42 14.58
CA PHE A 398 -4.18 -1.07 14.11
C PHE A 398 -4.76 0.06 14.98
N THR A 399 -5.68 -0.25 15.88
CA THR A 399 -6.30 0.71 16.81
C THR A 399 -5.46 0.93 18.08
N VAL A 400 -4.56 -0.01 18.42
CA VAL A 400 -3.74 0.02 19.65
C VAL A 400 -2.93 1.33 19.75
N GLY A 401 -2.37 1.79 18.63
CA GLY A 401 -1.63 3.06 18.57
C GLY A 401 -2.49 4.26 18.94
N ILE A 402 -3.74 4.31 18.47
CA ILE A 402 -4.71 5.38 18.81
C ILE A 402 -5.05 5.36 20.30
N ALA A 403 -5.27 4.17 20.86
CA ALA A 403 -5.53 4.03 22.30
C ALA A 403 -4.34 4.55 23.14
N GLY A 404 -3.11 4.23 22.73
CA GLY A 404 -1.89 4.75 23.36
C GLY A 404 -1.81 6.27 23.31
N VAL A 405 -2.16 6.89 22.20
CA VAL A 405 -2.22 8.36 22.06
C VAL A 405 -3.20 8.96 23.06
N LEU A 406 -4.43 8.43 23.14
CA LEU A 406 -5.45 8.94 24.06
C LEU A 406 -5.01 8.83 25.52
N ILE A 407 -4.44 7.69 25.93
CA ILE A 407 -3.96 7.50 27.31
C ILE A 407 -2.84 8.49 27.63
N ASN A 408 -1.84 8.62 26.76
CA ASN A 408 -0.71 9.57 26.97
C ASN A 408 -1.17 11.03 26.94
N ALA A 409 -2.25 11.34 26.24
CA ALA A 409 -2.88 12.66 26.21
C ALA A 409 -3.81 12.93 27.41
N GLY A 410 -3.87 12.05 28.43
CA GLY A 410 -4.70 12.19 29.61
C GLY A 410 -6.15 11.70 29.45
N LYS A 411 -6.52 11.13 28.30
CA LYS A 411 -7.84 10.51 28.04
C LYS A 411 -7.84 9.03 28.41
N LYS A 412 -7.45 8.73 29.65
CA LYS A 412 -7.16 7.37 30.10
C LYS A 412 -8.34 6.41 29.91
N GLU A 413 -9.53 6.81 30.35
CA GLU A 413 -10.74 5.97 30.27
C GLU A 413 -11.13 5.62 28.83
N GLU A 414 -11.03 6.59 27.90
CA GLU A 414 -11.31 6.38 26.48
C GLU A 414 -10.31 5.38 25.87
N GLY A 415 -9.02 5.56 26.16
CA GLY A 415 -7.98 4.68 25.64
C GLY A 415 -8.06 3.27 26.22
N GLU A 416 -8.29 3.11 27.54
CA GLU A 416 -8.50 1.80 28.17
C GLU A 416 -9.73 1.07 27.62
N LYS A 417 -10.82 1.79 27.33
CA LYS A 417 -11.98 1.22 26.65
C LYS A 417 -11.63 0.68 25.28
N LEU A 418 -10.89 1.44 24.47
CA LEU A 418 -10.45 0.97 23.16
C LEU A 418 -9.56 -0.27 23.26
N LEU A 419 -8.61 -0.31 24.22
CA LEU A 419 -7.79 -1.50 24.44
C LEU A 419 -8.66 -2.71 24.79
N ASN A 420 -9.66 -2.55 25.64
CA ASN A 420 -10.57 -3.64 25.99
C ASN A 420 -11.42 -4.12 24.80
N ASP A 421 -11.85 -3.20 23.92
CA ASP A 421 -12.56 -3.57 22.70
C ASP A 421 -11.67 -4.39 21.75
N VAL A 422 -10.39 -4.01 21.59
CA VAL A 422 -9.40 -4.77 20.80
C VAL A 422 -9.12 -6.13 21.45
N ILE A 423 -8.93 -6.19 22.77
CA ILE A 423 -8.71 -7.44 23.50
C ILE A 423 -9.89 -8.40 23.25
N LYS A 424 -11.13 -7.90 23.39
CA LYS A 424 -12.33 -8.69 23.17
C LYS A 424 -12.35 -9.28 21.75
N TYR A 425 -12.18 -8.45 20.74
CA TYR A 425 -12.17 -8.87 19.34
C TYR A 425 -11.07 -9.90 19.06
N SER A 426 -9.85 -9.64 19.54
CA SER A 426 -8.72 -10.56 19.33
C SER A 426 -8.93 -11.89 20.02
N LYS A 427 -9.49 -11.91 21.24
CA LYS A 427 -9.84 -13.16 21.95
C LYS A 427 -10.91 -13.95 21.22
N GLU A 428 -11.99 -13.32 20.77
CA GLU A 428 -13.05 -13.98 20.00
C GLU A 428 -12.49 -14.67 18.76
N TYR A 429 -11.55 -14.01 18.04
CA TYR A 429 -10.90 -14.59 16.89
C TYR A 429 -9.97 -15.77 17.27
N LEU A 430 -9.13 -15.60 18.29
CA LEU A 430 -8.20 -16.63 18.73
C LEU A 430 -8.93 -17.85 19.30
N ASP A 431 -10.03 -17.65 20.03
CA ASP A 431 -10.90 -18.72 20.50
C ASP A 431 -11.50 -19.52 19.34
N TYR A 432 -11.92 -18.85 18.28
CA TYR A 432 -12.35 -19.50 17.04
C TYR A 432 -11.20 -20.31 16.43
N ALA A 433 -10.02 -19.72 16.28
CA ALA A 433 -8.88 -20.41 15.66
C ALA A 433 -8.46 -21.66 16.44
N ILE A 434 -8.45 -21.64 17.78
CA ILE A 434 -8.11 -22.82 18.58
C ILE A 434 -9.23 -23.85 18.65
N SER A 435 -10.48 -23.48 18.37
CA SER A 435 -11.61 -24.43 18.29
C SER A 435 -11.52 -25.35 17.08
N LEU A 436 -10.78 -24.93 16.04
CA LEU A 436 -10.56 -25.72 14.84
C LEU A 436 -9.43 -26.75 15.06
N LYS A 437 -9.53 -27.88 14.36
CA LYS A 437 -8.42 -28.84 14.31
C LYS A 437 -7.21 -28.22 13.62
N PRO A 438 -5.98 -28.64 13.93
CA PRO A 438 -4.77 -28.10 13.29
C PRO A 438 -4.81 -28.11 11.76
N GLU A 439 -5.34 -29.16 11.16
CA GLU A 439 -5.50 -29.31 9.71
C GLU A 439 -6.49 -28.31 9.09
N ASP A 440 -7.47 -27.84 9.87
CA ASP A 440 -8.51 -26.90 9.43
C ASP A 440 -8.10 -25.43 9.62
N ARG A 441 -6.91 -25.17 10.19
CA ARG A 441 -6.38 -23.80 10.42
C ARG A 441 -5.64 -23.23 9.23
N TYR A 442 -5.51 -24.01 8.16
CA TYR A 442 -4.83 -23.58 6.95
C TYR A 442 -5.46 -22.28 6.37
N GLY A 443 -4.63 -21.29 6.11
CA GLY A 443 -5.07 -19.98 5.64
C GLY A 443 -5.48 -18.99 6.75
N LEU A 444 -5.48 -19.41 8.02
CA LEU A 444 -5.75 -18.54 9.18
C LEU A 444 -4.48 -18.03 9.88
N GLU A 445 -3.30 -18.37 9.38
CA GLU A 445 -2.01 -18.06 10.03
C GLU A 445 -1.81 -16.55 10.17
N TYR A 446 -2.07 -15.80 9.11
CA TYR A 446 -1.90 -14.34 9.12
C TYR A 446 -2.86 -13.64 10.08
N PRO A 447 -4.19 -13.82 10.03
CA PRO A 447 -5.09 -13.20 10.99
C PRO A 447 -4.91 -13.72 12.42
N THR A 448 -4.49 -14.98 12.63
CA THR A 448 -4.12 -15.51 13.95
C THR A 448 -2.90 -14.76 14.49
N GLY A 449 -1.85 -14.61 13.66
CA GLY A 449 -0.64 -13.87 14.02
C GLY A 449 -0.93 -12.41 14.37
N ILE A 450 -1.75 -11.70 13.60
CA ILE A 450 -2.12 -10.31 13.87
C ILE A 450 -2.89 -10.16 15.19
N ASN A 451 -3.85 -11.05 15.48
CA ASN A 451 -4.61 -10.97 16.73
C ASN A 451 -3.75 -11.33 17.95
N MET A 452 -2.82 -12.27 17.79
CA MET A 452 -1.85 -12.58 18.83
C MET A 452 -0.90 -11.38 19.07
N GLN A 453 -0.41 -10.73 17.99
CA GLN A 453 0.43 -9.54 18.09
C GLN A 453 -0.32 -8.38 18.74
N ALA A 454 -1.62 -8.22 18.48
CA ALA A 454 -2.44 -7.21 19.13
C ALA A 454 -2.43 -7.35 20.67
N LEU A 455 -2.59 -8.58 21.17
CA LEU A 455 -2.53 -8.82 22.61
C LEU A 455 -1.15 -8.55 23.20
N LEU A 456 -0.07 -8.91 22.47
CA LEU A 456 1.31 -8.62 22.87
C LEU A 456 1.60 -7.11 22.90
N ASP A 457 1.17 -6.37 21.89
CA ASP A 457 1.38 -4.93 21.84
C ASP A 457 0.58 -4.19 22.92
N ILE A 458 -0.65 -4.65 23.19
CA ILE A 458 -1.44 -4.12 24.32
C ILE A 458 -0.74 -4.42 25.65
N TYR A 459 -0.22 -5.64 25.84
CA TYR A 459 0.53 -5.99 27.06
C TYR A 459 1.74 -5.07 27.24
N ASN A 460 2.57 -4.92 26.21
CA ASN A 460 3.74 -4.07 26.25
C ASN A 460 3.38 -2.60 26.54
N LEU A 461 2.34 -2.10 25.89
CA LEU A 461 1.82 -0.76 26.11
C LEU A 461 1.31 -0.58 27.55
N ALA A 462 0.54 -1.56 28.05
CA ALA A 462 -0.03 -1.55 29.39
C ALA A 462 1.07 -1.61 30.48
N VAL A 463 2.11 -2.40 30.29
CA VAL A 463 3.32 -2.41 31.16
C VAL A 463 3.98 -1.04 31.17
N LYS A 464 4.25 -0.45 29.98
CA LYS A 464 4.86 0.88 29.85
C LYS A 464 4.05 1.97 30.54
N LEU A 465 2.71 1.90 30.45
CA LEU A 465 1.77 2.87 31.00
C LEU A 465 1.29 2.53 32.43
N LYS A 466 1.79 1.43 33.02
CA LYS A 466 1.41 0.95 34.36
C LYS A 466 -0.09 0.67 34.52
N LEU A 467 -0.71 0.11 33.48
CA LEU A 467 -2.13 -0.28 33.48
C LEU A 467 -2.27 -1.71 34.06
N THR A 468 -2.08 -1.84 35.36
CA THR A 468 -2.00 -3.14 36.06
C THR A 468 -3.23 -4.02 35.86
N THR A 469 -4.42 -3.45 35.79
CA THR A 469 -5.67 -4.18 35.54
C THR A 469 -5.63 -4.91 34.20
N ILE A 470 -5.16 -4.22 33.13
CA ILE A 470 -5.06 -4.80 31.78
C ILE A 470 -3.95 -5.86 31.74
N THR A 471 -2.76 -5.54 32.27
CA THR A 471 -1.64 -6.51 32.24
C THR A 471 -1.99 -7.80 32.96
N SER A 472 -2.56 -7.73 34.17
CA SER A 472 -2.93 -8.93 34.93
C SER A 472 -4.05 -9.75 34.26
N ALA A 473 -4.92 -9.10 33.48
CA ALA A 473 -6.00 -9.78 32.77
C ALA A 473 -5.53 -10.51 31.50
N ILE A 474 -4.59 -9.92 30.75
CA ILE A 474 -4.22 -10.47 29.43
C ILE A 474 -2.99 -11.38 29.45
N GLU A 475 -2.10 -11.27 30.42
CA GLU A 475 -0.87 -12.08 30.52
C GLU A 475 -1.16 -13.61 30.56
N PRO A 476 -2.10 -14.11 31.39
CA PRO A 476 -2.46 -15.52 31.40
C PRO A 476 -3.09 -15.98 30.08
N GLU A 477 -3.86 -15.11 29.43
CA GLU A 477 -4.50 -15.39 28.14
C GLU A 477 -3.48 -15.52 27.01
N ILE A 478 -2.50 -14.61 26.93
CA ILE A 478 -1.40 -14.69 25.96
C ILE A 478 -0.67 -16.03 26.09
N ASN A 479 -0.32 -16.42 27.31
CA ASN A 479 0.38 -17.68 27.58
C ASN A 479 -0.48 -18.92 27.17
N ASN A 480 -1.78 -18.88 27.45
CA ASN A 480 -2.72 -19.92 27.04
C ASN A 480 -2.84 -20.04 25.51
N TYR A 481 -3.01 -18.92 24.80
CA TYR A 481 -3.10 -18.92 23.34
C TYR A 481 -1.77 -19.38 22.72
N TYR A 482 -0.65 -18.89 23.23
CA TYR A 482 0.68 -19.29 22.74
C TYR A 482 0.87 -20.80 22.88
N GLY A 483 0.52 -21.36 24.05
CA GLY A 483 0.59 -22.80 24.31
C GLY A 483 -0.29 -23.62 23.36
N LYS A 484 -1.51 -23.17 23.04
CA LYS A 484 -2.43 -23.91 22.17
C LYS A 484 -2.18 -23.77 20.67
N LEU A 485 -1.57 -22.67 20.25
CA LEU A 485 -1.33 -22.38 18.83
C LEU A 485 0.05 -22.82 18.36
N TYR A 486 1.06 -22.75 19.23
CA TYR A 486 2.47 -22.91 18.82
C TYR A 486 3.24 -24.00 19.57
N SER A 487 2.70 -24.59 20.67
CA SER A 487 3.42 -25.59 21.47
C SER A 487 3.24 -27.04 21.00
N THR A 488 2.67 -27.30 19.85
CA THR A 488 2.54 -28.63 19.28
C THR A 488 3.45 -28.80 18.09
N LYS A 489 4.70 -29.14 18.38
CA LYS A 489 5.55 -30.03 17.53
C LYS A 489 6.49 -30.81 18.40
#